data_cdb7055cd07f52fdf45012d4c7147140
#
_entry.id   cdb7055cd07f52fdf45012d4c7147140
#
_cell.length_a   1.000
_cell.length_b   1.000
_cell.length_c   1.000
_cell.angle_alpha   90.00
_cell.angle_beta   90.00
_cell.angle_gamma   90.00
#
_symmetry.space_group_name_H-M   'P 1'
#
loop_
_entity.id
_entity.type
_entity.pdbx_description
1 polymer ?
#
loop_
_entity_poly.entity_id
_entity_poly.type
_entity_poly.pdbx_seq_one_letter_code
_entity_poly.pdbx_strand_id
1 'polypeptide(L)'
;MKDNTVPLTLIGILADGEFHSGEQLGEQLGMSRAAINKHIQTLRDWGVDVFTVPGKGYSLPEPIQLLNEEAIRSQVGSGNVAVLPVIDSTNQYLLDRLNELRSGDACVAEYQQAGRGRRGRKWFSPFGANLYLSMFWRLEQGPAAAIGLSLVIGIVMAEVLHDLGADNVRVKWPNDLYLNDRKLAGILVELTGKTGDAAQIVIGAGLNMVMRNVQNDVVNQAWTNLQEAGITIDRNTLAVRMIKELRSSLSLFEQDGLAPFLSRWEKLDNFINRPVKLLIGDKEIYGISRGIDAQGALLLEQDGAIKPWVGGEISLRGAE
;
A
#
# COMPACT_ATOMS: atom_id res chain seq x y z
N MET A 1 10.64 -8.14 22.32
CA MET A 1 9.69 -8.47 21.23
C MET A 1 8.64 -9.42 21.81
N LYS A 2 7.34 -9.18 21.61
CA LYS A 2 6.31 -10.16 22.01
C LYS A 2 6.49 -11.41 21.16
N ASP A 3 6.39 -12.58 21.78
CA ASP A 3 6.35 -13.84 21.04
C ASP A 3 5.02 -13.96 20.30
N ASN A 4 5.04 -13.91 18.98
CA ASN A 4 3.89 -14.01 18.11
C ASN A 4 3.71 -15.41 17.50
N THR A 5 4.51 -16.39 17.91
CA THR A 5 4.51 -17.75 17.33
C THR A 5 3.12 -18.39 17.39
N VAL A 6 2.49 -18.36 18.56
CA VAL A 6 1.16 -19.00 18.73
C VAL A 6 0.06 -18.29 17.94
N PRO A 7 -0.12 -16.94 17.99
CA PRO A 7 -1.07 -16.26 17.14
C PRO A 7 -0.85 -16.53 15.65
N LEU A 8 0.39 -16.58 15.18
CA LEU A 8 0.71 -16.87 13.77
C LEU A 8 0.36 -18.31 13.38
N THR A 9 0.60 -19.26 14.26
CA THR A 9 0.18 -20.66 14.04
C THR A 9 -1.34 -20.76 14.00
N LEU A 10 -2.04 -20.08 14.92
CA LEU A 10 -3.50 -20.05 14.95
C LEU A 10 -4.09 -19.47 13.67
N ILE A 11 -3.60 -18.33 13.21
CA ILE A 11 -4.12 -17.75 11.95
C ILE A 11 -3.84 -18.65 10.76
N GLY A 12 -2.71 -19.36 10.73
CA GLY A 12 -2.41 -20.37 9.71
C GLY A 12 -3.42 -21.51 9.68
N ILE A 13 -3.89 -21.96 10.86
CA ILE A 13 -4.93 -23.00 10.95
C ILE A 13 -6.29 -22.42 10.50
N LEU A 14 -6.67 -21.24 10.99
CA LEU A 14 -7.97 -20.61 10.69
C LEU A 14 -8.06 -20.08 9.25
N ALA A 15 -6.94 -19.98 8.53
CA ALA A 15 -6.90 -19.45 7.18
C ALA A 15 -7.70 -20.27 6.16
N ASP A 16 -8.06 -21.52 6.48
CA ASP A 16 -8.93 -22.37 5.65
C ASP A 16 -10.40 -21.90 5.63
N GLY A 17 -10.79 -21.02 6.58
CA GLY A 17 -12.16 -20.52 6.73
C GLY A 17 -13.13 -21.50 7.43
N GLU A 18 -12.66 -22.67 7.85
CA GLU A 18 -13.45 -23.68 8.52
C GLU A 18 -13.56 -23.43 10.01
N PHE A 19 -14.51 -24.12 10.68
CA PHE A 19 -14.66 -24.04 12.13
C PHE A 19 -13.70 -24.98 12.85
N HIS A 20 -12.91 -24.41 13.76
CA HIS A 20 -11.99 -25.13 14.65
C HIS A 20 -12.41 -24.95 16.12
N SER A 21 -12.67 -26.05 16.82
CA SER A 21 -13.05 -25.95 18.24
C SER A 21 -11.88 -25.49 19.11
N GLY A 22 -12.16 -24.75 20.18
CA GLY A 22 -11.13 -24.31 21.10
C GLY A 22 -10.44 -25.45 21.83
N GLU A 23 -11.07 -26.61 21.93
CA GLU A 23 -10.50 -27.84 22.49
C GLU A 23 -9.50 -28.46 21.52
N GLN A 24 -9.88 -28.65 20.25
CA GLN A 24 -8.98 -29.15 19.18
C GLN A 24 -7.73 -28.26 19.02
N LEU A 25 -7.93 -26.93 19.00
CA LEU A 25 -6.82 -25.98 18.93
C LEU A 25 -5.91 -26.07 20.15
N GLY A 26 -6.52 -26.24 21.34
CA GLY A 26 -5.78 -26.44 22.59
C GLY A 26 -4.93 -27.70 22.58
N GLU A 27 -5.49 -28.84 22.15
CA GLU A 27 -4.79 -30.11 22.02
C GLU A 27 -3.64 -30.01 21.02
N GLN A 28 -3.91 -29.43 19.84
CA GLN A 28 -2.90 -29.29 18.77
C GLN A 28 -1.72 -28.40 19.19
N LEU A 29 -1.95 -27.37 20.00
CA LEU A 29 -0.95 -26.40 20.42
C LEU A 29 -0.41 -26.65 21.84
N GLY A 30 -0.89 -27.70 22.52
CA GLY A 30 -0.49 -27.99 23.90
C GLY A 30 -0.93 -26.91 24.91
N MET A 31 -2.10 -26.29 24.71
CA MET A 31 -2.58 -25.15 25.48
C MET A 31 -4.00 -25.34 26.01
N SER A 32 -4.34 -24.63 27.08
CA SER A 32 -5.70 -24.60 27.57
C SER A 32 -6.61 -23.77 26.64
N ARG A 33 -7.91 -24.08 26.64
CA ARG A 33 -8.93 -23.31 25.91
C ARG A 33 -8.90 -21.81 26.27
N ALA A 34 -8.62 -21.48 27.54
CA ALA A 34 -8.49 -20.08 27.99
C ALA A 34 -7.28 -19.39 27.35
N ALA A 35 -6.15 -20.08 27.21
CA ALA A 35 -4.98 -19.57 26.53
C ALA A 35 -5.23 -19.37 25.02
N ILE A 36 -5.92 -20.31 24.37
CA ILE A 36 -6.36 -20.16 22.96
C ILE A 36 -7.21 -18.89 22.81
N ASN A 37 -8.21 -18.68 23.65
CA ASN A 37 -9.06 -17.49 23.58
C ASN A 37 -8.26 -16.18 23.71
N LYS A 38 -7.21 -16.14 24.52
CA LYS A 38 -6.33 -14.98 24.63
C LYS A 38 -5.56 -14.71 23.32
N HIS A 39 -5.11 -15.75 22.64
CA HIS A 39 -4.43 -15.59 21.34
C HIS A 39 -5.42 -15.24 20.22
N ILE A 40 -6.65 -15.74 20.26
CA ILE A 40 -7.73 -15.28 19.37
C ILE A 40 -7.97 -13.78 19.55
N GLN A 41 -7.93 -13.27 20.80
CA GLN A 41 -8.05 -11.83 21.02
C GLN A 41 -6.89 -11.06 20.38
N THR A 42 -5.64 -11.59 20.42
CA THR A 42 -4.51 -11.00 19.71
C THR A 42 -4.77 -10.91 18.19
N LEU A 43 -5.37 -11.94 17.58
CA LEU A 43 -5.74 -11.90 16.15
C LEU A 43 -6.78 -10.81 15.87
N ARG A 44 -7.76 -10.64 16.74
CA ARG A 44 -8.73 -9.55 16.63
C ARG A 44 -8.08 -8.17 16.77
N ASP A 45 -7.10 -8.03 17.67
CA ASP A 45 -6.33 -6.80 17.83
C ASP A 45 -5.48 -6.49 16.57
N TRP A 46 -5.11 -7.52 15.80
CA TRP A 46 -4.50 -7.37 14.48
C TRP A 46 -5.49 -7.07 13.36
N GLY A 47 -6.78 -6.91 13.69
CA GLY A 47 -7.83 -6.62 12.72
C GLY A 47 -8.37 -7.85 11.98
N VAL A 48 -8.06 -9.06 12.45
CA VAL A 48 -8.64 -10.30 11.89
C VAL A 48 -10.06 -10.48 12.41
N ASP A 49 -11.00 -10.69 11.51
CA ASP A 49 -12.42 -10.89 11.83
C ASP A 49 -12.67 -12.36 12.24
N VAL A 50 -12.37 -12.72 13.49
CA VAL A 50 -12.54 -14.08 14.00
C VAL A 50 -13.92 -14.25 14.61
N PHE A 51 -14.77 -15.08 13.99
CA PHE A 51 -16.06 -15.48 14.52
C PHE A 51 -15.89 -16.50 15.64
N THR A 52 -16.77 -16.38 16.64
CA THR A 52 -16.91 -17.39 17.71
C THR A 52 -18.36 -17.87 17.73
N VAL A 53 -18.56 -19.15 17.48
CA VAL A 53 -19.88 -19.78 17.49
C VAL A 53 -19.93 -20.82 18.60
N PRO A 54 -20.85 -20.69 19.60
CA PRO A 54 -21.01 -21.68 20.65
C PRO A 54 -21.21 -23.09 20.07
N GLY A 55 -20.47 -24.06 20.55
CA GLY A 55 -20.52 -25.45 20.09
C GLY A 55 -19.76 -25.76 18.80
N LYS A 56 -19.35 -24.75 18.02
CA LYS A 56 -18.56 -24.93 16.80
C LYS A 56 -17.10 -24.50 16.95
N GLY A 57 -16.84 -23.40 17.69
CA GLY A 57 -15.49 -22.84 17.90
C GLY A 57 -15.27 -21.55 17.15
N TYR A 58 -14.09 -21.43 16.52
CA TYR A 58 -13.60 -20.24 15.83
C TYR A 58 -13.49 -20.49 14.34
N SER A 59 -13.80 -19.47 13.54
CA SER A 59 -13.58 -19.48 12.08
C SER A 59 -13.35 -18.07 11.57
N LEU A 60 -12.86 -17.95 10.35
CA LEU A 60 -12.85 -16.69 9.59
C LEU A 60 -14.09 -16.62 8.66
N PRO A 61 -14.58 -15.42 8.30
CA PRO A 61 -15.71 -15.28 7.37
C PRO A 61 -15.42 -15.84 5.98
N GLU A 62 -14.15 -15.81 5.58
CA GLU A 62 -13.64 -16.35 4.32
C GLU A 62 -12.19 -16.81 4.53
N PRO A 63 -11.69 -17.74 3.69
CA PRO A 63 -10.28 -18.12 3.71
C PRO A 63 -9.37 -16.91 3.49
N ILE A 64 -8.24 -16.89 4.18
CA ILE A 64 -7.20 -15.87 4.00
C ILE A 64 -6.03 -16.48 3.24
N GLN A 65 -5.60 -15.82 2.18
CA GLN A 65 -4.35 -16.15 1.50
C GLN A 65 -3.18 -15.46 2.20
N LEU A 66 -2.35 -16.24 2.89
CA LEU A 66 -1.14 -15.74 3.54
C LEU A 66 -0.02 -15.49 2.51
N LEU A 67 0.85 -14.52 2.80
CA LEU A 67 2.08 -14.30 2.02
C LEU A 67 3.02 -15.50 2.19
N ASN A 68 3.52 -16.00 1.08
CA ASN A 68 4.45 -17.12 1.02
C ASN A 68 5.84 -16.60 0.62
N GLU A 69 6.77 -16.61 1.56
CA GLU A 69 8.12 -16.09 1.38
C GLU A 69 8.87 -16.80 0.26
N GLU A 70 8.81 -18.13 0.20
CA GLU A 70 9.49 -18.92 -0.82
C GLU A 70 8.90 -18.67 -2.22
N ALA A 71 7.56 -18.64 -2.31
CA ALA A 71 6.86 -18.35 -3.56
C ALA A 71 7.18 -16.95 -4.10
N ILE A 72 7.29 -15.95 -3.22
CA ILE A 72 7.65 -14.59 -3.61
C ILE A 72 9.13 -14.54 -4.02
N ARG A 73 10.04 -15.00 -3.17
CA ARG A 73 11.49 -14.92 -3.42
C ARG A 73 11.94 -15.65 -4.66
N SER A 74 11.35 -16.81 -4.95
CA SER A 74 11.70 -17.60 -6.15
C SER A 74 11.33 -16.90 -7.47
N GLN A 75 10.38 -15.95 -7.46
CA GLN A 75 9.85 -15.33 -8.65
C GLN A 75 10.32 -13.89 -8.89
N VAL A 76 10.79 -13.19 -7.86
CA VAL A 76 11.16 -11.76 -7.97
C VAL A 76 12.52 -11.52 -8.63
N GLY A 77 13.31 -12.56 -8.89
CA GLY A 77 14.64 -12.45 -9.50
C GLY A 77 15.70 -11.98 -8.48
N SER A 78 16.65 -11.18 -8.95
CA SER A 78 17.73 -10.64 -8.10
C SER A 78 17.21 -9.58 -7.10
N GLY A 79 17.89 -9.45 -5.97
CA GLY A 79 17.55 -8.51 -4.88
C GLY A 79 16.83 -9.20 -3.74
N ASN A 80 16.94 -8.60 -2.55
CA ASN A 80 16.36 -9.18 -1.34
C ASN A 80 14.90 -8.77 -1.17
N VAL A 81 14.10 -9.71 -0.68
CA VAL A 81 12.72 -9.45 -0.25
C VAL A 81 12.53 -10.02 1.14
N ALA A 82 12.24 -9.15 2.11
CA ALA A 82 11.81 -9.56 3.44
C ALA A 82 10.30 -9.75 3.44
N VAL A 83 9.84 -10.93 3.88
CA VAL A 83 8.41 -11.24 4.07
C VAL A 83 8.17 -11.40 5.56
N LEU A 84 7.47 -10.47 6.18
CA LEU A 84 7.34 -10.38 7.63
C LEU A 84 5.87 -10.48 8.04
N PRO A 85 5.52 -11.40 8.96
CA PRO A 85 4.12 -11.53 9.37
C PRO A 85 3.63 -10.35 10.21
N VAL A 86 4.45 -9.83 11.11
CA VAL A 86 4.10 -8.73 12.03
C VAL A 86 5.24 -7.74 12.12
N ILE A 87 4.96 -6.47 11.89
CA ILE A 87 5.95 -5.41 11.90
C ILE A 87 5.32 -4.08 12.35
N ASP A 88 6.14 -3.11 12.73
CA ASP A 88 5.67 -1.76 12.99
C ASP A 88 5.27 -1.07 11.67
N SER A 89 6.19 -1.02 10.72
CA SER A 89 5.97 -0.46 9.38
C SER A 89 7.00 -1.01 8.40
N THR A 90 6.57 -1.39 7.19
CA THR A 90 7.48 -1.83 6.13
C THR A 90 8.47 -0.73 5.72
N ASN A 91 8.03 0.54 5.70
CA ASN A 91 8.93 1.67 5.49
C ASN A 91 9.97 1.79 6.61
N GLN A 92 9.54 1.71 7.87
CA GLN A 92 10.48 1.83 9.00
C GLN A 92 11.51 0.71 9.01
N TYR A 93 11.10 -0.50 8.66
CA TYR A 93 12.00 -1.64 8.54
C TYR A 93 13.17 -1.37 7.57
N LEU A 94 12.89 -0.75 6.43
CA LEU A 94 13.92 -0.38 5.46
C LEU A 94 14.71 0.86 5.92
N LEU A 95 14.05 1.87 6.49
CA LEU A 95 14.73 3.07 7.02
C LEU A 95 15.76 2.74 8.10
N ASP A 96 15.50 1.75 8.94
CA ASP A 96 16.42 1.31 9.99
C ASP A 96 17.65 0.56 9.44
N ARG A 97 17.67 0.24 8.13
CA ARG A 97 18.69 -0.60 7.46
C ARG A 97 19.32 0.04 6.22
N LEU A 98 19.18 1.34 6.05
CA LEU A 98 19.60 2.04 4.82
C LEU A 98 21.04 1.72 4.35
N ASN A 99 21.96 1.49 5.30
CA ASN A 99 23.36 1.19 5.00
C ASN A 99 23.61 -0.25 4.51
N GLU A 100 22.62 -1.13 4.67
CA GLU A 100 22.71 -2.56 4.32
C GLU A 100 21.97 -2.86 3.01
N LEU A 101 21.13 -1.91 2.53
CA LEU A 101 20.23 -2.11 1.43
C LEU A 101 20.85 -1.76 0.07
N ARG A 102 20.35 -2.44 -0.96
CA ARG A 102 20.63 -2.15 -2.36
C ARG A 102 19.35 -1.73 -3.07
N SER A 103 19.46 -0.92 -4.11
CA SER A 103 18.32 -0.53 -4.94
C SER A 103 17.52 -1.74 -5.39
N GLY A 104 16.20 -1.72 -5.14
CA GLY A 104 15.30 -2.82 -5.42
C GLY A 104 15.10 -3.82 -4.27
N ASP A 105 15.80 -3.68 -3.14
CA ASP A 105 15.47 -4.46 -1.94
C ASP A 105 14.11 -4.04 -1.40
N ALA A 106 13.28 -5.03 -1.03
CA ALA A 106 11.90 -4.80 -0.67
C ALA A 106 11.51 -5.49 0.64
N CYS A 107 10.42 -5.01 1.23
CA CYS A 107 9.78 -5.61 2.39
C CYS A 107 8.28 -5.68 2.15
N VAL A 108 7.67 -6.83 2.42
CA VAL A 108 6.22 -7.02 2.46
C VAL A 108 5.80 -7.57 3.82
N ALA A 109 4.60 -7.23 4.28
CA ALA A 109 4.11 -7.66 5.59
C ALA A 109 2.64 -8.07 5.56
N GLU A 110 2.26 -8.95 6.50
CA GLU A 110 0.86 -9.32 6.72
C GLU A 110 0.11 -8.26 7.55
N TYR A 111 0.81 -7.67 8.52
CA TYR A 111 0.27 -6.71 9.48
C TYR A 111 1.26 -5.61 9.80
N GLN A 112 0.78 -4.36 9.86
CA GLN A 112 1.55 -3.24 10.37
C GLN A 112 0.89 -2.64 11.61
N GLN A 113 1.61 -2.68 12.73
CA GLN A 113 1.13 -2.12 14.00
C GLN A 113 1.09 -0.59 13.96
N ALA A 114 2.01 0.03 13.24
CA ALA A 114 2.17 1.48 13.11
C ALA A 114 2.32 1.90 11.65
N GLY A 115 1.42 1.40 10.78
CA GLY A 115 1.37 1.80 9.37
C GLY A 115 1.24 3.32 9.23
N ARG A 116 2.01 3.90 8.31
CA ARG A 116 2.12 5.36 8.14
C ARG A 116 1.60 5.82 6.79
N GLY A 117 0.90 6.94 6.82
CA GLY A 117 0.56 7.75 5.66
C GLY A 117 1.26 9.11 5.70
N ARG A 118 1.01 9.95 4.72
CA ARG A 118 1.55 11.32 4.67
C ARG A 118 1.04 12.16 5.85
N ARG A 119 1.85 13.15 6.27
CA ARG A 119 1.51 14.13 7.33
C ARG A 119 1.16 13.50 8.66
N GLY A 120 1.86 12.42 9.04
CA GLY A 120 1.63 11.73 10.30
C GLY A 120 0.31 10.96 10.41
N ARG A 121 -0.44 10.82 9.33
CA ARG A 121 -1.65 9.99 9.31
C ARG A 121 -1.29 8.52 9.48
N LYS A 122 -2.16 7.77 10.11
CA LYS A 122 -2.05 6.32 10.21
C LYS A 122 -2.56 5.67 8.93
N TRP A 123 -1.90 4.61 8.49
CA TRP A 123 -2.40 3.68 7.48
C TRP A 123 -2.93 2.44 8.19
N PHE A 124 -4.22 2.20 8.10
CA PHE A 124 -4.84 1.04 8.72
C PHE A 124 -4.41 -0.23 7.99
N SER A 125 -3.84 -1.19 8.72
CA SER A 125 -3.11 -2.31 8.14
C SER A 125 -3.48 -3.65 8.78
N PRO A 126 -4.76 -4.11 8.68
CA PRO A 126 -5.19 -5.37 9.28
C PRO A 126 -4.44 -6.56 8.67
N PHE A 127 -4.25 -7.60 9.49
CA PHE A 127 -3.52 -8.81 9.13
C PHE A 127 -4.19 -9.54 7.96
N GLY A 128 -3.41 -9.89 6.95
CA GLY A 128 -3.85 -10.73 5.85
C GLY A 128 -4.85 -10.10 4.86
N ALA A 129 -5.22 -8.82 5.06
CA ALA A 129 -6.31 -8.19 4.32
C ALA A 129 -5.88 -7.40 3.09
N ASN A 130 -4.65 -6.90 3.08
CA ASN A 130 -4.16 -5.93 2.10
C ASN A 130 -2.75 -6.27 1.64
N LEU A 131 -2.22 -5.52 0.67
CA LEU A 131 -0.79 -5.53 0.37
C LEU A 131 -0.11 -4.33 1.04
N TYR A 132 0.89 -4.59 1.87
CA TYR A 132 1.81 -3.60 2.44
C TYR A 132 3.20 -3.90 1.92
N LEU A 133 3.70 -3.03 1.06
CA LEU A 133 4.97 -3.21 0.38
C LEU A 133 5.80 -1.95 0.51
N SER A 134 7.08 -2.11 0.82
CA SER A 134 8.07 -1.04 0.71
C SER A 134 9.27 -1.48 -0.10
N MET A 135 9.87 -0.54 -0.83
CA MET A 135 11.06 -0.77 -1.64
C MET A 135 12.08 0.33 -1.37
N PHE A 136 13.35 -0.06 -1.26
CA PHE A 136 14.46 0.87 -1.18
C PHE A 136 15.01 1.16 -2.58
N TRP A 137 15.34 2.44 -2.82
CA TRP A 137 16.04 2.89 -4.01
C TRP A 137 17.05 4.00 -3.69
N ARG A 138 18.19 3.95 -4.34
CA ARG A 138 19.23 4.97 -4.24
C ARG A 138 19.35 5.71 -5.56
N LEU A 139 19.17 7.02 -5.53
CA LEU A 139 19.38 7.91 -6.68
C LEU A 139 20.72 8.64 -6.52
N GLU A 140 21.67 8.34 -7.40
CA GLU A 140 22.99 8.98 -7.36
C GLU A 140 22.92 10.47 -7.73
N GLN A 141 21.89 10.88 -8.46
CA GLN A 141 21.65 12.28 -8.85
C GLN A 141 21.18 13.17 -7.70
N GLY A 142 20.92 12.60 -6.53
CA GLY A 142 20.53 13.31 -5.33
C GLY A 142 19.02 13.58 -5.18
N PRO A 143 18.63 14.30 -4.11
CA PRO A 143 17.22 14.48 -3.74
C PRO A 143 16.34 15.16 -4.80
N ALA A 144 16.88 16.09 -5.57
CA ALA A 144 16.14 16.79 -6.61
C ALA A 144 15.64 15.86 -7.74
N ALA A 145 16.36 14.77 -7.99
CA ALA A 145 15.96 13.77 -8.98
C ALA A 145 14.75 12.94 -8.56
N ALA A 146 14.36 12.98 -7.28
CA ALA A 146 13.18 12.25 -6.79
C ALA A 146 11.85 12.98 -7.07
N ILE A 147 11.87 14.17 -7.66
CA ILE A 147 10.67 14.91 -8.03
C ILE A 147 9.86 14.08 -9.04
N GLY A 148 8.57 13.92 -8.76
CA GLY A 148 7.67 13.12 -9.61
C GLY A 148 7.68 11.61 -9.33
N LEU A 149 8.54 11.11 -8.45
CA LEU A 149 8.67 9.67 -8.18
C LEU A 149 7.36 9.04 -7.71
N SER A 150 6.59 9.71 -6.86
CA SER A 150 5.29 9.19 -6.40
C SER A 150 4.27 9.00 -7.54
N LEU A 151 4.38 9.81 -8.60
CA LEU A 151 3.55 9.68 -9.81
C LEU A 151 3.91 8.40 -10.56
N VAL A 152 5.21 8.14 -10.73
CA VAL A 152 5.72 6.92 -11.36
C VAL A 152 5.23 5.69 -10.63
N ILE A 153 5.33 5.67 -9.30
CA ILE A 153 4.85 4.55 -8.49
C ILE A 153 3.35 4.33 -8.68
N GLY A 154 2.56 5.39 -8.68
CA GLY A 154 1.10 5.32 -8.92
C GLY A 154 0.77 4.73 -10.29
N ILE A 155 1.45 5.16 -11.34
CA ILE A 155 1.30 4.63 -12.71
C ILE A 155 1.58 3.12 -12.72
N VAL A 156 2.74 2.72 -12.21
CA VAL A 156 3.17 1.32 -12.21
C VAL A 156 2.17 0.43 -11.46
N MET A 157 1.73 0.87 -10.29
CA MET A 157 0.73 0.13 -9.50
C MET A 157 -0.60 -0.01 -10.26
N ALA A 158 -1.09 1.06 -10.91
CA ALA A 158 -2.32 1.02 -11.69
C ALA A 158 -2.20 0.07 -12.89
N GLU A 159 -1.09 0.11 -13.62
CA GLU A 159 -0.86 -0.77 -14.78
C GLU A 159 -0.74 -2.25 -14.37
N VAL A 160 -0.04 -2.55 -13.28
CA VAL A 160 0.00 -3.93 -12.73
C VAL A 160 -1.40 -4.42 -12.37
N LEU A 161 -2.22 -3.55 -11.77
CA LEU A 161 -3.60 -3.89 -11.43
C LEU A 161 -4.47 -4.10 -12.67
N HIS A 162 -4.29 -3.29 -13.74
CA HIS A 162 -4.96 -3.49 -15.02
C HIS A 162 -4.60 -4.84 -15.62
N ASP A 163 -3.32 -5.20 -15.67
CA ASP A 163 -2.85 -6.51 -16.18
C ASP A 163 -3.44 -7.68 -15.41
N LEU A 164 -3.84 -7.46 -14.16
CA LEU A 164 -4.46 -8.46 -13.29
C LEU A 164 -5.99 -8.36 -13.24
N GLY A 165 -6.60 -7.58 -14.14
CA GLY A 165 -8.05 -7.53 -14.34
C GLY A 165 -8.78 -6.40 -13.62
N ALA A 166 -8.06 -5.43 -13.04
CA ALA A 166 -8.64 -4.27 -12.37
C ALA A 166 -8.62 -3.01 -13.27
N ASP A 167 -9.23 -3.08 -14.44
CA ASP A 167 -9.14 -2.08 -15.52
C ASP A 167 -9.63 -0.66 -15.16
N ASN A 168 -10.45 -0.54 -14.12
CA ASN A 168 -11.03 0.75 -13.68
C ASN A 168 -10.18 1.47 -12.63
N VAL A 169 -9.02 0.93 -12.24
CA VAL A 169 -8.10 1.61 -11.34
C VAL A 169 -7.50 2.83 -12.04
N ARG A 170 -7.47 3.95 -11.34
CA ARG A 170 -6.96 5.24 -11.82
C ARG A 170 -5.99 5.83 -10.80
N VAL A 171 -5.18 6.77 -11.26
CA VAL A 171 -4.28 7.55 -10.40
C VAL A 171 -4.94 8.85 -9.97
N LYS A 172 -4.62 9.28 -8.77
CA LYS A 172 -4.98 10.61 -8.26
C LYS A 172 -3.73 11.33 -7.80
N TRP A 173 -3.48 12.48 -8.37
CA TRP A 173 -2.37 13.33 -7.97
C TRP A 173 -2.43 13.71 -6.48
N PRO A 174 -1.30 13.70 -5.75
CA PRO A 174 0.04 13.35 -6.25
C PRO A 174 0.44 11.88 -6.00
N ASN A 175 -0.31 11.07 -5.23
CA ASN A 175 0.22 9.81 -4.69
C ASN A 175 -0.83 8.76 -4.31
N ASP A 176 -2.01 8.81 -4.86
CA ASP A 176 -3.07 7.85 -4.52
C ASP A 176 -3.57 7.09 -5.75
N LEU A 177 -4.06 5.87 -5.54
CA LEU A 177 -4.88 5.15 -6.51
C LEU A 177 -6.34 5.22 -6.11
N TYR A 178 -7.18 5.39 -7.11
CA TYR A 178 -8.63 5.44 -6.96
C TYR A 178 -9.30 4.35 -7.77
N LEU A 179 -10.44 3.90 -7.28
CA LEU A 179 -11.37 3.01 -7.98
C LEU A 179 -12.79 3.51 -7.69
N ASN A 180 -13.53 3.83 -8.77
CA ASN A 180 -14.88 4.40 -8.67
C ASN A 180 -14.94 5.63 -7.74
N ASP A 181 -14.03 6.57 -7.94
CA ASP A 181 -13.88 7.82 -7.16
C ASP A 181 -13.63 7.64 -5.65
N ARG A 182 -13.27 6.43 -5.22
CA ARG A 182 -12.89 6.13 -3.84
C ARG A 182 -11.43 5.66 -3.77
N LYS A 183 -10.76 5.99 -2.67
CA LYS A 183 -9.36 5.65 -2.48
C LYS A 183 -9.16 4.13 -2.34
N LEU A 184 -8.34 3.57 -3.22
CA LEU A 184 -7.95 2.16 -3.24
C LEU A 184 -6.57 1.94 -2.60
N ALA A 185 -5.61 2.82 -2.89
CA ALA A 185 -4.24 2.71 -2.42
C ALA A 185 -3.63 4.06 -2.10
N GLY A 186 -2.60 4.05 -1.25
CA GLY A 186 -1.77 5.20 -0.94
C GLY A 186 -0.29 4.91 -1.08
N ILE A 187 0.48 5.92 -1.50
CA ILE A 187 1.91 5.87 -1.69
C ILE A 187 2.57 6.85 -0.74
N LEU A 188 3.59 6.40 -0.02
CA LEU A 188 4.41 7.21 0.87
C LEU A 188 5.88 7.10 0.46
N VAL A 189 6.43 8.17 -0.10
CA VAL A 189 7.85 8.27 -0.42
C VAL A 189 8.55 9.02 0.70
N GLU A 190 9.51 8.36 1.36
CA GLU A 190 10.37 8.95 2.37
C GLU A 190 11.79 9.04 1.82
N LEU A 191 12.36 10.23 1.92
CA LEU A 191 13.64 10.55 1.31
C LEU A 191 14.62 11.00 2.38
N THR A 192 15.83 10.42 2.36
CA THR A 192 16.94 10.78 3.22
C THR A 192 18.16 11.09 2.34
N GLY A 193 18.86 12.17 2.64
CA GLY A 193 20.05 12.62 1.92
C GLY A 193 20.26 14.11 2.09
N LYS A 194 21.50 14.55 1.88
CA LYS A 194 21.86 15.97 1.85
C LYS A 194 22.01 16.44 0.41
N THR A 195 21.88 17.72 0.20
CA THR A 195 22.18 18.32 -1.11
C THR A 195 23.63 18.02 -1.49
N GLY A 196 23.82 17.42 -2.68
CA GLY A 196 25.13 17.00 -3.17
C GLY A 196 25.47 15.54 -2.90
N ASP A 197 24.71 14.84 -2.07
CA ASP A 197 24.86 13.40 -1.84
C ASP A 197 23.77 12.61 -2.62
N ALA A 198 23.99 11.30 -2.78
CA ALA A 198 22.96 10.41 -3.30
C ALA A 198 21.71 10.41 -2.39
N ALA A 199 20.53 10.39 -2.97
CA ALA A 199 19.30 10.26 -2.22
C ALA A 199 19.02 8.80 -1.91
N GLN A 200 18.74 8.50 -0.65
CA GLN A 200 18.22 7.20 -0.19
C GLN A 200 16.72 7.33 -0.04
N ILE A 201 15.99 6.49 -0.77
CA ILE A 201 14.54 6.60 -0.87
C ILE A 201 13.90 5.30 -0.41
N VAL A 202 12.90 5.42 0.45
CA VAL A 202 12.01 4.32 0.81
C VAL A 202 10.62 4.63 0.28
N ILE A 203 10.14 3.75 -0.58
CA ILE A 203 8.86 3.85 -1.25
C ILE A 203 7.90 2.89 -0.57
N GLY A 204 6.87 3.40 0.11
CA GLY A 204 5.81 2.60 0.71
C GLY A 204 4.55 2.62 -0.13
N ALA A 205 3.95 1.47 -0.31
CA ALA A 205 2.67 1.30 -0.97
C ALA A 205 1.73 0.46 -0.11
N GLY A 206 0.54 0.99 0.17
CA GLY A 206 -0.55 0.28 0.83
C GLY A 206 -1.73 0.14 -0.13
N LEU A 207 -2.15 -1.08 -0.43
CA LEU A 207 -3.26 -1.37 -1.34
C LEU A 207 -4.35 -2.15 -0.62
N ASN A 208 -5.57 -1.64 -0.64
CA ASN A 208 -6.73 -2.29 -0.04
C ASN A 208 -7.24 -3.41 -0.94
N MET A 209 -7.23 -4.66 -0.45
CA MET A 209 -7.68 -5.82 -1.23
C MET A 209 -8.99 -6.41 -0.72
N VAL A 210 -9.03 -6.83 0.55
CA VAL A 210 -10.22 -7.44 1.17
C VAL A 210 -10.53 -6.83 2.54
N MET A 211 -9.99 -5.63 2.80
CA MET A 211 -10.16 -4.95 4.08
C MET A 211 -11.64 -4.73 4.40
N ARG A 212 -12.06 -5.18 5.57
CA ARG A 212 -13.43 -5.07 6.11
C ARG A 212 -13.44 -4.28 7.42
N ASN A 213 -14.61 -3.85 7.84
CA ASN A 213 -14.89 -3.33 9.19
C ASN A 213 -13.93 -2.22 9.68
N VAL A 214 -13.58 -1.28 8.80
CA VAL A 214 -12.89 -0.07 9.24
C VAL A 214 -13.91 0.80 9.98
N GLN A 215 -13.66 1.06 11.26
CA GLN A 215 -14.45 2.05 11.98
C GLN A 215 -14.28 3.40 11.28
N ASN A 216 -15.39 4.05 10.93
CA ASN A 216 -15.42 5.30 10.16
C ASN A 216 -14.53 6.42 10.76
N ASP A 217 -14.25 6.34 12.06
CA ASP A 217 -13.38 7.30 12.78
C ASP A 217 -11.89 7.15 12.44
N VAL A 218 -11.47 6.04 11.80
CA VAL A 218 -10.06 5.77 11.47
C VAL A 218 -9.69 6.28 10.08
N VAL A 219 -10.65 6.34 9.16
CA VAL A 219 -10.41 6.76 7.76
C VAL A 219 -11.34 7.90 7.40
N ASN A 220 -10.81 9.13 7.39
CA ASN A 220 -11.55 10.38 7.14
C ASN A 220 -11.85 10.67 5.64
N GLN A 221 -11.85 9.66 4.78
CA GLN A 221 -12.14 9.83 3.34
C GLN A 221 -12.82 8.58 2.79
N ALA A 222 -13.58 8.74 1.72
CA ALA A 222 -14.17 7.61 1.01
C ALA A 222 -13.07 6.68 0.49
N TRP A 223 -13.16 5.41 0.87
CA TRP A 223 -12.20 4.36 0.49
C TRP A 223 -12.94 3.15 -0.08
N THR A 224 -12.23 2.32 -0.79
CA THR A 224 -12.71 1.06 -1.36
C THR A 224 -11.60 0.00 -1.31
N ASN A 225 -11.96 -1.23 -1.64
CA ASN A 225 -11.04 -2.34 -1.83
C ASN A 225 -11.37 -3.11 -3.10
N LEU A 226 -10.49 -3.99 -3.55
CA LEU A 226 -10.68 -4.77 -4.76
C LEU A 226 -11.89 -5.72 -4.67
N GLN A 227 -12.09 -6.34 -3.51
CA GLN A 227 -13.19 -7.30 -3.31
C GLN A 227 -14.57 -6.64 -3.45
N GLU A 228 -14.78 -5.43 -2.91
CA GLU A 228 -16.04 -4.68 -3.10
C GLU A 228 -16.34 -4.39 -4.57
N ALA A 229 -15.30 -4.25 -5.38
CA ALA A 229 -15.42 -4.04 -6.82
C ALA A 229 -15.55 -5.35 -7.62
N GLY A 230 -15.67 -6.50 -6.93
CA GLY A 230 -15.74 -7.82 -7.56
C GLY A 230 -14.43 -8.32 -8.15
N ILE A 231 -13.29 -7.74 -7.75
CA ILE A 231 -11.96 -8.06 -8.28
C ILE A 231 -11.23 -8.95 -7.27
N THR A 232 -10.82 -10.13 -7.70
CA THR A 232 -10.03 -11.06 -6.90
C THR A 232 -8.66 -11.24 -7.53
N ILE A 233 -7.61 -10.91 -6.78
CA ILE A 233 -6.21 -11.03 -7.19
C ILE A 233 -5.46 -11.83 -6.14
N ASP A 234 -4.64 -12.80 -6.59
CA ASP A 234 -3.72 -13.53 -5.73
C ASP A 234 -2.67 -12.59 -5.12
N ARG A 235 -2.58 -12.55 -3.78
CA ARG A 235 -1.70 -11.61 -3.06
C ARG A 235 -0.22 -11.86 -3.34
N ASN A 236 0.20 -13.11 -3.46
CA ASN A 236 1.59 -13.46 -3.75
C ASN A 236 1.95 -13.05 -5.18
N THR A 237 1.08 -13.34 -6.14
CA THR A 237 1.22 -12.89 -7.54
C THR A 237 1.30 -11.37 -7.62
N LEU A 238 0.43 -10.66 -6.92
CA LEU A 238 0.43 -9.20 -6.88
C LEU A 238 1.73 -8.64 -6.31
N ALA A 239 2.20 -9.18 -5.17
CA ALA A 239 3.47 -8.77 -4.56
C ALA A 239 4.65 -8.97 -5.54
N VAL A 240 4.74 -10.13 -6.18
CA VAL A 240 5.78 -10.43 -7.18
C VAL A 240 5.73 -9.45 -8.34
N ARG A 241 4.54 -9.24 -8.93
CA ARG A 241 4.37 -8.32 -10.06
C ARG A 241 4.74 -6.89 -9.67
N MET A 242 4.26 -6.40 -8.54
CA MET A 242 4.59 -5.06 -8.02
C MET A 242 6.10 -4.89 -7.85
N ILE A 243 6.79 -5.84 -7.21
CA ILE A 243 8.23 -5.75 -6.99
C ILE A 243 9.00 -5.70 -8.31
N LYS A 244 8.66 -6.54 -9.27
CA LYS A 244 9.35 -6.61 -10.57
C LYS A 244 9.13 -5.34 -11.38
N GLU A 245 7.89 -4.87 -11.51
CA GLU A 245 7.55 -3.71 -12.31
C GLU A 245 8.07 -2.40 -11.66
N LEU A 246 8.07 -2.32 -10.33
CA LEU A 246 8.68 -1.19 -9.62
C LEU A 246 10.20 -1.14 -9.88
N ARG A 247 10.90 -2.25 -9.81
CA ARG A 247 12.34 -2.31 -10.10
C ARG A 247 12.65 -1.85 -11.52
N SER A 248 11.92 -2.34 -12.50
CA SER A 248 12.07 -1.97 -13.91
C SER A 248 11.81 -0.48 -14.14
N SER A 249 10.69 0.01 -13.60
CA SER A 249 10.29 1.41 -13.78
C SER A 249 11.16 2.40 -13.02
N LEU A 250 11.67 2.03 -11.84
CA LEU A 250 12.62 2.87 -11.11
C LEU A 250 13.96 2.98 -11.83
N SER A 251 14.44 1.90 -12.47
CA SER A 251 15.62 1.96 -13.34
C SER A 251 15.40 2.88 -14.54
N LEU A 252 14.23 2.83 -15.18
CA LEU A 252 13.87 3.74 -16.26
C LEU A 252 13.79 5.20 -15.78
N PHE A 253 13.16 5.41 -14.61
CA PHE A 253 13.06 6.74 -14.01
C PHE A 253 14.45 7.33 -13.66
N GLU A 254 15.36 6.52 -13.16
CA GLU A 254 16.74 6.95 -12.87
C GLU A 254 17.49 7.40 -14.13
N GLN A 255 17.23 6.75 -15.27
CA GLN A 255 17.88 7.07 -16.56
C GLN A 255 17.24 8.27 -17.25
N ASP A 256 15.92 8.30 -17.36
CA ASP A 256 15.15 9.19 -18.25
C ASP A 256 14.22 10.16 -17.50
N GLY A 257 14.18 10.09 -16.17
CA GLY A 257 13.30 10.92 -15.33
C GLY A 257 11.81 10.64 -15.56
N LEU A 258 11.00 11.68 -15.43
CA LEU A 258 9.53 11.58 -15.51
C LEU A 258 9.02 11.48 -16.97
N ALA A 259 9.79 11.91 -17.94
CA ALA A 259 9.33 12.05 -19.33
C ALA A 259 8.65 10.78 -19.92
N PRO A 260 9.18 9.55 -19.76
CA PRO A 260 8.55 8.34 -20.29
C PRO A 260 7.18 8.03 -19.64
N PHE A 261 6.86 8.65 -18.51
CA PHE A 261 5.67 8.37 -17.73
C PHE A 261 4.51 9.36 -17.96
N LEU A 262 4.76 10.50 -18.58
CA LEU A 262 3.76 11.56 -18.74
C LEU A 262 2.51 11.11 -19.51
N SER A 263 2.69 10.45 -20.66
CA SER A 263 1.57 9.94 -21.45
C SER A 263 0.83 8.78 -20.79
N ARG A 264 1.53 8.02 -19.94
CA ARG A 264 0.93 6.95 -19.12
C ARG A 264 0.06 7.54 -18.01
N TRP A 265 0.53 8.61 -17.36
CA TRP A 265 -0.26 9.36 -16.38
C TRP A 265 -1.57 9.88 -16.97
N GLU A 266 -1.50 10.55 -18.13
CA GLU A 266 -2.68 11.13 -18.78
C GLU A 266 -3.80 10.12 -19.01
N LYS A 267 -3.46 8.89 -19.40
CA LYS A 267 -4.41 7.79 -19.61
C LYS A 267 -5.05 7.28 -18.32
N LEU A 268 -4.36 7.43 -17.20
CA LEU A 268 -4.76 6.89 -15.90
C LEU A 268 -5.34 7.93 -14.95
N ASP A 269 -5.20 9.23 -15.25
CA ASP A 269 -5.60 10.32 -14.36
C ASP A 269 -7.12 10.31 -14.12
N ASN A 270 -7.50 10.09 -12.86
CA ASN A 270 -8.91 10.03 -12.45
C ASN A 270 -9.65 11.35 -12.59
N PHE A 271 -8.93 12.46 -12.58
CA PHE A 271 -9.52 13.80 -12.53
C PHE A 271 -9.25 14.67 -13.77
N ILE A 272 -8.64 14.13 -14.79
CA ILE A 272 -8.39 14.89 -16.03
C ILE A 272 -9.69 15.51 -16.55
N ASN A 273 -9.67 16.81 -16.85
CA ASN A 273 -10.79 17.61 -17.35
C ASN A 273 -12.03 17.67 -16.43
N ARG A 274 -11.87 17.30 -15.15
CA ARG A 274 -12.96 17.37 -14.15
C ARG A 274 -12.78 18.59 -13.25
N PRO A 275 -13.90 19.18 -12.76
CA PRO A 275 -13.84 20.16 -11.67
C PRO A 275 -13.24 19.55 -10.43
N VAL A 276 -12.31 20.26 -9.80
CA VAL A 276 -11.61 19.80 -8.61
C VAL A 276 -11.41 20.92 -7.60
N LYS A 277 -11.21 20.51 -6.35
CA LYS A 277 -10.80 21.37 -5.26
C LYS A 277 -9.40 21.01 -4.81
N LEU A 278 -8.47 21.95 -4.90
CA LEU A 278 -7.11 21.82 -4.41
C LEU A 278 -7.02 22.36 -2.98
N LEU A 279 -6.52 21.53 -2.05
CA LEU A 279 -6.36 21.90 -0.64
C LEU A 279 -4.89 22.21 -0.35
N ILE A 280 -4.62 23.43 0.13
CA ILE A 280 -3.30 23.90 0.57
C ILE A 280 -3.41 24.41 2.00
N GLY A 281 -3.06 23.58 2.99
CA GLY A 281 -3.40 23.86 4.37
C GLY A 281 -4.91 24.05 4.51
N ASP A 282 -5.35 25.20 5.02
CA ASP A 282 -6.76 25.54 5.20
C ASP A 282 -7.39 26.23 3.97
N LYS A 283 -6.60 26.47 2.91
CA LYS A 283 -7.10 27.13 1.70
C LYS A 283 -7.66 26.12 0.72
N GLU A 284 -8.82 26.45 0.15
CA GLU A 284 -9.47 25.72 -0.93
C GLU A 284 -9.35 26.51 -2.22
N ILE A 285 -8.87 25.87 -3.27
CA ILE A 285 -8.70 26.46 -4.60
C ILE A 285 -9.48 25.60 -5.59
N TYR A 286 -10.44 26.18 -6.27
CA TYR A 286 -11.31 25.52 -7.22
C TYR A 286 -10.82 25.74 -8.65
N GLY A 287 -10.95 24.74 -9.50
CA GLY A 287 -10.61 24.82 -10.91
C GLY A 287 -10.85 23.51 -11.63
N ILE A 288 -10.44 23.45 -12.89
CA ILE A 288 -10.51 22.23 -13.70
C ILE A 288 -9.12 21.63 -13.78
N SER A 289 -9.00 20.34 -13.43
CA SER A 289 -7.73 19.62 -13.57
C SER A 289 -7.40 19.45 -15.05
N ARG A 290 -6.18 19.84 -15.45
CA ARG A 290 -5.66 19.69 -16.81
C ARG A 290 -4.47 18.73 -16.89
N GLY A 291 -4.38 17.81 -15.92
CA GLY A 291 -3.30 16.83 -15.85
C GLY A 291 -2.07 17.36 -15.13
N ILE A 292 -0.90 16.97 -15.57
CA ILE A 292 0.40 17.35 -15.00
C ILE A 292 1.31 17.95 -16.07
N ASP A 293 2.26 18.80 -15.65
CA ASP A 293 3.32 19.28 -16.52
C ASP A 293 4.52 18.31 -16.59
N ALA A 294 5.56 18.68 -17.35
CA ALA A 294 6.76 17.90 -17.53
C ALA A 294 7.54 17.65 -16.22
N GLN A 295 7.32 18.44 -15.19
CA GLN A 295 7.92 18.31 -13.86
C GLN A 295 7.01 17.56 -12.87
N GLY A 296 5.79 17.15 -13.29
CA GLY A 296 4.82 16.45 -12.46
C GLY A 296 3.98 17.38 -11.57
N ALA A 297 4.00 18.69 -11.80
CA ALA A 297 3.13 19.64 -11.13
C ALA A 297 1.69 19.51 -11.68
N LEU A 298 0.70 19.59 -10.79
CA LEU A 298 -0.71 19.60 -11.20
C LEU A 298 -1.02 20.87 -11.99
N LEU A 299 -1.62 20.72 -13.15
CA LEU A 299 -2.12 21.84 -13.94
C LEU A 299 -3.59 22.10 -13.59
N LEU A 300 -3.86 23.29 -13.05
CA LEU A 300 -5.23 23.70 -12.67
C LEU A 300 -5.63 24.93 -13.50
N GLU A 301 -6.74 24.82 -14.21
CA GLU A 301 -7.34 25.93 -14.95
C GLU A 301 -8.34 26.68 -14.08
N GLN A 302 -8.13 28.01 -13.96
CA GLN A 302 -8.99 28.96 -13.29
C GLN A 302 -9.16 30.20 -14.16
N ASP A 303 -10.38 30.63 -14.38
CA ASP A 303 -10.71 31.83 -15.17
C ASP A 303 -10.02 31.86 -16.55
N GLY A 304 -9.90 30.70 -17.20
CA GLY A 304 -9.26 30.54 -18.50
C GLY A 304 -7.71 30.54 -18.48
N ALA A 305 -7.10 30.59 -17.30
CA ALA A 305 -5.64 30.53 -17.15
C ALA A 305 -5.23 29.22 -16.47
N ILE A 306 -4.22 28.53 -17.02
CA ILE A 306 -3.66 27.30 -16.45
C ILE A 306 -2.43 27.66 -15.59
N LYS A 307 -2.43 27.19 -14.33
CA LYS A 307 -1.35 27.39 -13.38
C LYS A 307 -0.82 26.06 -12.86
N PRO A 308 0.51 25.86 -12.77
CA PRO A 308 1.11 24.69 -12.16
C PRO A 308 1.12 24.77 -10.64
N TRP A 309 0.85 23.63 -10.00
CA TRP A 309 0.87 23.47 -8.54
C TRP A 309 1.80 22.32 -8.17
N VAL A 310 2.79 22.62 -7.36
CA VAL A 310 3.83 21.67 -6.96
C VAL A 310 3.32 20.77 -5.82
N GLY A 311 3.77 19.51 -5.77
CA GLY A 311 3.45 18.56 -4.71
C GLY A 311 3.85 19.03 -3.31
N GLY A 312 3.76 18.16 -2.34
CA GLY A 312 4.03 18.47 -0.92
C GLY A 312 2.76 18.39 -0.09
N GLU A 313 2.25 19.51 0.40
CA GLU A 313 1.09 19.54 1.28
C GLU A 313 -0.28 19.60 0.57
N ILE A 314 -0.31 19.55 -0.73
CA ILE A 314 -1.51 19.72 -1.54
C ILE A 314 -2.33 18.43 -1.61
N SER A 315 -3.65 18.54 -1.49
CA SER A 315 -4.60 17.42 -1.61
C SER A 315 -5.66 17.76 -2.66
N LEU A 316 -5.86 16.86 -3.64
CA LEU A 316 -6.86 16.99 -4.68
C LEU A 316 -8.14 16.27 -4.28
N ARG A 317 -9.30 16.92 -4.44
CA ARG A 317 -10.62 16.34 -4.18
C ARG A 317 -11.59 16.80 -5.29
N GLY A 318 -12.56 15.94 -5.64
CA GLY A 318 -13.65 16.35 -6.52
C GLY A 318 -14.39 17.56 -5.94
N ALA A 319 -14.78 18.49 -6.77
CA ALA A 319 -15.70 19.56 -6.38
C ALA A 319 -17.13 18.97 -6.38
N GLU A 320 -17.83 19.10 -5.27
CA GLU A 320 -19.26 18.77 -5.14
C GLU A 320 -20.13 19.86 -5.78
#